data_f688a32f559e1a7963a871b7962b9766
#
_entry.id   f688a32f559e1a7963a871b7962b9766
#
_cell.length_a   1.000
_cell.length_b   1.000
_cell.length_c   1.000
_cell.angle_alpha   90.00
_cell.angle_beta   90.00
_cell.angle_gamma   90.00
#
_symmetry.space_group_name_H-M   'P 1'
#
loop_
_entity.id
_entity.type
_entity.pdbx_description
1 polymer ?
#
loop_
_entity_poly.entity_id
_entity_poly.type
_entity_poly.pdbx_seq_one_letter_code
_entity_poly.pdbx_strand_id
1 'polypeptide(L)'
;MYKRQEKQKIKLLIREIRKVQSSYSNDRYEIRLGGIPMITDDMITFIKNDLINFGFGVLLFILITLVIIFRKFIWVAAPIVNCIYAVLFMIGLLGYMDWKVTVISSNFISLMLILTLSMNIHIIVRYRQIFSSGDGDKFYSIHQTTKKMIWPCLYTALTTIVAFASLVFSDIKPVIDFGYMMVIGLTTLFITSFTLLPCFILVFSNKDNSTISNEQTKSYIVDSLSNVALKFGKHIYAIVAVISVITLYGITQLKVENSFINYFRSDTEIHKGMK
;
A
#
# COMPACT_ATOMS: atom_id res chain seq x y z
N MET A 1 31.52 9.12 -4.02
CA MET A 1 31.85 9.02 -5.45
C MET A 1 32.34 7.62 -5.85
N TYR A 2 33.33 7.06 -5.20
CA TYR A 2 33.95 5.75 -5.51
C TYR A 2 32.94 4.57 -5.56
N LYS A 3 32.06 4.41 -4.58
CA LYS A 3 31.02 3.35 -4.54
C LYS A 3 29.99 3.41 -5.67
N ARG A 4 29.73 4.59 -6.25
CA ARG A 4 28.82 4.73 -7.41
C ARG A 4 29.48 4.23 -8.71
N GLN A 5 30.78 4.50 -8.89
CA GLN A 5 31.53 4.05 -10.05
C GLN A 5 31.71 2.52 -10.05
N GLU A 6 31.96 1.94 -8.89
CA GLU A 6 32.11 0.48 -8.74
C GLU A 6 30.80 -0.26 -9.08
N LYS A 7 29.65 0.25 -8.61
CA LYS A 7 28.33 -0.30 -8.97
C LYS A 7 28.02 -0.18 -10.46
N GLN A 8 28.43 0.92 -11.11
CA GLN A 8 28.24 1.08 -12.54
C GLN A 8 29.12 0.11 -13.33
N LYS A 9 30.35 -0.13 -12.91
CA LYS A 9 31.26 -1.11 -13.54
C LYS A 9 30.70 -2.54 -13.43
N ILE A 10 30.21 -2.94 -12.26
CA ILE A 10 29.59 -4.26 -12.07
C ILE A 10 28.37 -4.43 -12.98
N LYS A 11 27.52 -3.41 -13.09
CA LYS A 11 26.34 -3.44 -13.96
C LYS A 11 26.70 -3.55 -15.45
N LEU A 12 27.74 -2.85 -15.89
CA LEU A 12 28.26 -2.96 -17.26
C LEU A 12 28.83 -4.35 -17.52
N LEU A 13 29.62 -4.88 -16.60
CA LEU A 13 30.17 -6.22 -16.67
C LEU A 13 29.09 -7.30 -16.80
N ILE A 14 28.04 -7.23 -15.97
CA ILE A 14 26.92 -8.17 -16.05
C ILE A 14 26.21 -8.08 -17.40
N ARG A 15 26.04 -6.87 -17.96
CA ARG A 15 25.44 -6.70 -19.29
C ARG A 15 26.28 -7.33 -20.40
N GLU A 16 27.60 -7.18 -20.36
CA GLU A 16 28.51 -7.81 -21.36
C GLU A 16 28.50 -9.34 -21.22
N ILE A 17 28.49 -9.85 -19.99
CA ILE A 17 28.38 -11.30 -19.74
C ILE A 17 27.04 -11.84 -20.27
N ARG A 18 25.92 -11.12 -20.08
CA ARG A 18 24.62 -11.52 -20.64
C ARG A 18 24.59 -11.53 -22.17
N LYS A 19 25.30 -10.59 -22.83
CA LYS A 19 25.45 -10.62 -24.30
C LYS A 19 26.21 -11.84 -24.76
N VAL A 20 27.30 -12.19 -24.07
CA VAL A 20 28.06 -13.40 -24.36
C VAL A 20 27.21 -14.63 -24.16
N GLN A 21 26.48 -14.70 -23.04
CA GLN A 21 25.53 -15.79 -22.74
C GLN A 21 24.52 -16.00 -23.87
N SER A 22 23.88 -14.90 -24.31
CA SER A 22 22.88 -14.97 -25.39
C SER A 22 23.47 -15.38 -26.74
N SER A 23 24.75 -15.13 -26.98
CA SER A 23 25.44 -15.50 -28.21
C SER A 23 25.82 -17.00 -28.26
N TYR A 24 26.00 -17.61 -27.09
CA TYR A 24 26.37 -19.03 -26.96
C TYR A 24 25.20 -19.94 -26.57
N SER A 25 24.06 -19.38 -26.19
CA SER A 25 22.85 -20.14 -25.89
C SER A 25 22.18 -20.62 -27.19
N ASN A 26 22.07 -21.93 -27.37
CA ASN A 26 21.44 -22.58 -28.52
C ASN A 26 20.37 -23.55 -28.04
N ASP A 27 19.48 -24.01 -28.93
CA ASP A 27 18.42 -24.98 -28.63
C ASP A 27 18.89 -26.26 -27.92
N ARG A 28 20.20 -26.58 -27.97
CA ARG A 28 20.82 -27.73 -27.29
C ARG A 28 21.41 -27.40 -25.93
N TYR A 29 21.81 -26.15 -25.67
CA TYR A 29 22.47 -25.74 -24.43
C TYR A 29 21.90 -24.42 -23.94
N GLU A 30 21.21 -24.46 -22.82
CA GLU A 30 20.73 -23.28 -22.10
C GLU A 30 21.81 -22.87 -21.08
N ILE A 31 22.59 -21.85 -21.38
CA ILE A 31 23.60 -21.31 -20.47
C ILE A 31 22.90 -20.37 -19.50
N ARG A 32 23.06 -20.58 -18.22
CA ARG A 32 22.47 -19.75 -17.17
C ARG A 32 23.53 -19.04 -16.37
N LEU A 33 23.29 -17.78 -16.05
CA LEU A 33 24.15 -17.00 -15.20
C LEU A 33 23.78 -17.20 -13.74
N GLY A 34 24.77 -17.39 -12.88
CA GLY A 34 24.63 -17.48 -11.44
C GLY A 34 25.69 -16.64 -10.72
N GLY A 35 25.44 -16.33 -9.47
CA GLY A 35 26.37 -15.63 -8.60
C GLY A 35 25.81 -14.38 -7.95
N ILE A 36 26.38 -14.00 -6.81
CA ILE A 36 25.90 -12.88 -5.95
C ILE A 36 25.76 -11.55 -6.72
N PRO A 37 26.71 -11.14 -7.61
CA PRO A 37 26.58 -9.87 -8.34
C PRO A 37 25.38 -9.84 -9.28
N MET A 38 25.12 -10.95 -9.99
CA MET A 38 23.97 -11.08 -10.89
C MET A 38 22.66 -11.06 -10.10
N ILE A 39 22.55 -11.84 -9.03
CA ILE A 39 21.38 -11.86 -8.14
C ILE A 39 21.08 -10.44 -7.63
N THR A 40 22.11 -9.68 -7.25
CA THR A 40 21.94 -8.31 -6.75
C THR A 40 21.41 -7.37 -7.84
N ASP A 41 21.88 -7.48 -9.10
CA ASP A 41 21.40 -6.65 -10.22
C ASP A 41 19.95 -6.99 -10.59
N ASP A 42 19.60 -8.27 -10.60
CA ASP A 42 18.23 -8.72 -10.86
C ASP A 42 17.29 -8.29 -9.73
N MET A 43 17.69 -8.41 -8.46
CA MET A 43 16.92 -7.91 -7.33
C MET A 43 16.63 -6.41 -7.43
N ILE A 44 17.63 -5.60 -7.81
CA ILE A 44 17.44 -4.15 -8.01
C ILE A 44 16.42 -3.90 -9.13
N THR A 45 16.48 -4.69 -10.20
CA THR A 45 15.57 -4.58 -11.33
C THR A 45 14.14 -4.98 -10.93
N PHE A 46 13.98 -6.07 -10.16
CA PHE A 46 12.68 -6.49 -9.63
C PHE A 46 12.10 -5.45 -8.69
N ILE A 47 12.88 -4.93 -7.73
CA ILE A 47 12.45 -3.85 -6.83
C ILE A 47 11.93 -2.64 -7.63
N LYS A 48 12.68 -2.22 -8.66
CA LYS A 48 12.28 -1.09 -9.50
C LYS A 48 10.99 -1.36 -10.26
N ASN A 49 10.86 -2.54 -10.84
CA ASN A 49 9.65 -2.93 -11.56
C ASN A 49 8.45 -3.06 -10.63
N ASP A 50 8.64 -3.63 -9.45
CA ASP A 50 7.60 -3.75 -8.44
C ASP A 50 7.12 -2.38 -7.97
N LEU A 51 8.01 -1.46 -7.65
CA LEU A 51 7.67 -0.09 -7.27
C LEU A 51 6.81 0.61 -8.32
N ILE A 52 7.14 0.45 -9.60
CA ILE A 52 6.42 1.07 -10.71
C ILE A 52 5.08 0.34 -10.94
N ASN A 53 5.11 -0.97 -11.10
CA ASN A 53 3.93 -1.75 -11.49
C ASN A 53 2.89 -1.79 -10.38
N PHE A 54 3.30 -2.07 -9.12
CA PHE A 54 2.37 -2.06 -7.98
C PHE A 54 1.91 -0.65 -7.65
N GLY A 55 2.80 0.34 -7.65
CA GLY A 55 2.44 1.73 -7.38
C GLY A 55 1.41 2.25 -8.38
N PHE A 56 1.64 2.03 -9.69
CA PHE A 56 0.72 2.45 -10.74
C PHE A 56 -0.58 1.62 -10.73
N GLY A 57 -0.48 0.30 -10.56
CA GLY A 57 -1.65 -0.60 -10.49
C GLY A 57 -2.58 -0.25 -9.33
N VAL A 58 -2.03 -0.02 -8.14
CA VAL A 58 -2.80 0.39 -6.96
C VAL A 58 -3.42 1.77 -7.17
N LEU A 59 -2.67 2.73 -7.72
CA LEU A 59 -3.18 4.08 -7.99
C LEU A 59 -4.33 4.05 -9.00
N LEU A 60 -4.22 3.25 -10.07
CA LEU A 60 -5.29 3.06 -11.05
C LEU A 60 -6.53 2.42 -10.40
N PHE A 61 -6.34 1.39 -9.59
CA PHE A 61 -7.44 0.74 -8.86
C PHE A 61 -8.14 1.71 -7.90
N ILE A 62 -7.38 2.52 -7.18
CA ILE A 62 -7.88 3.60 -6.32
C ILE A 62 -8.72 4.58 -7.12
N LEU A 63 -8.23 5.03 -8.27
CA LEU A 63 -8.93 5.97 -9.14
C LEU A 63 -10.28 5.41 -9.59
N ILE A 64 -10.30 4.16 -10.10
CA ILE A 64 -11.52 3.49 -10.53
C ILE A 64 -12.52 3.39 -9.37
N THR A 65 -12.06 2.95 -8.21
CA THR A 65 -12.89 2.81 -7.01
C THR A 65 -13.51 4.14 -6.57
N LEU A 66 -12.72 5.21 -6.55
CA LEU A 66 -13.20 6.55 -6.18
C LEU A 66 -14.21 7.11 -7.19
N VAL A 67 -13.98 6.89 -8.49
CA VAL A 67 -14.92 7.32 -9.54
C VAL A 67 -16.27 6.60 -9.38
N ILE A 68 -16.26 5.30 -9.10
CA ILE A 68 -17.48 4.51 -8.87
C ILE A 68 -18.24 5.01 -7.63
N ILE A 69 -17.53 5.28 -6.53
CA ILE A 69 -18.13 5.65 -5.25
C ILE A 69 -18.64 7.10 -5.26
N PHE A 70 -17.82 8.05 -5.71
CA PHE A 70 -18.13 9.47 -5.52
C PHE A 70 -18.79 10.13 -6.73
N ARG A 71 -18.58 9.62 -7.95
CA ARG A 71 -19.16 10.12 -9.22
C ARG A 71 -18.97 11.62 -9.51
N LYS A 72 -18.27 12.36 -8.63
CA LYS A 72 -17.96 13.79 -8.76
C LYS A 72 -16.47 14.00 -8.74
N PHE A 73 -15.92 14.69 -9.74
CA PHE A 73 -14.49 14.86 -9.96
C PHE A 73 -13.71 15.36 -8.73
N ILE A 74 -14.26 16.32 -8.00
CA ILE A 74 -13.60 16.95 -6.85
C ILE A 74 -13.33 15.94 -5.72
N TRP A 75 -14.27 15.00 -5.48
CA TRP A 75 -14.15 13.97 -4.45
C TRP A 75 -13.25 12.80 -4.85
N VAL A 76 -12.95 12.72 -6.14
CA VAL A 76 -11.94 11.82 -6.68
C VAL A 76 -10.55 12.48 -6.63
N ALA A 77 -10.47 13.74 -7.05
CA ALA A 77 -9.21 14.49 -7.11
C ALA A 77 -8.59 14.73 -5.73
N ALA A 78 -9.38 15.10 -4.72
CA ALA A 78 -8.89 15.43 -3.39
C ALA A 78 -8.06 14.31 -2.73
N PRO A 79 -8.57 13.07 -2.60
CA PRO A 79 -7.79 11.98 -2.02
C PRO A 79 -6.61 11.56 -2.89
N ILE A 80 -6.72 11.64 -4.23
CA ILE A 80 -5.61 11.30 -5.13
C ILE A 80 -4.45 12.27 -4.97
N VAL A 81 -4.72 13.58 -4.96
CA VAL A 81 -3.69 14.61 -4.74
C VAL A 81 -2.99 14.38 -3.39
N ASN A 82 -3.75 14.10 -2.32
CA ASN A 82 -3.17 13.80 -1.02
C ASN A 82 -2.33 12.51 -1.02
N CYS A 83 -2.79 11.45 -1.69
CA CYS A 83 -2.05 10.21 -1.85
C CYS A 83 -0.72 10.42 -2.57
N ILE A 84 -0.75 11.13 -3.71
CA ILE A 84 0.45 11.44 -4.49
C ILE A 84 1.43 12.28 -3.67
N TYR A 85 0.93 13.31 -2.98
CA TYR A 85 1.77 14.16 -2.14
C TYR A 85 2.43 13.36 -1.00
N ALA A 86 1.68 12.51 -0.28
CA ALA A 86 2.21 11.71 0.81
C ALA A 86 3.32 10.75 0.33
N VAL A 87 3.11 10.10 -0.82
CA VAL A 87 4.10 9.19 -1.41
C VAL A 87 5.34 9.97 -1.90
N LEU A 88 5.15 11.09 -2.61
CA LEU A 88 6.27 11.92 -3.08
C LEU A 88 7.10 12.47 -1.92
N PHE A 89 6.44 12.94 -0.86
CA PHE A 89 7.11 13.41 0.35
C PHE A 89 7.95 12.29 0.97
N MET A 90 7.38 11.09 1.09
CA MET A 90 8.09 9.94 1.67
C MET A 90 9.27 9.51 0.79
N ILE A 91 9.10 9.41 -0.53
CA ILE A 91 10.21 9.08 -1.46
C ILE A 91 11.31 10.15 -1.36
N GLY A 92 10.94 11.42 -1.30
CA GLY A 92 11.88 12.53 -1.13
C GLY A 92 12.66 12.44 0.19
N LEU A 93 11.97 12.11 1.29
CA LEU A 93 12.58 11.93 2.59
C LEU A 93 13.56 10.75 2.60
N LEU A 94 13.18 9.60 2.04
CA LEU A 94 14.06 8.43 1.92
C LEU A 94 15.31 8.76 1.07
N GLY A 95 15.12 9.50 -0.02
CA GLY A 95 16.23 9.95 -0.86
C GLY A 95 17.17 10.93 -0.13
N TYR A 96 16.62 11.84 0.67
CA TYR A 96 17.41 12.79 1.48
C TYR A 96 18.23 12.09 2.57
N MET A 97 17.67 11.05 3.20
CA MET A 97 18.34 10.25 4.22
C MET A 97 19.30 9.19 3.66
N ASP A 98 19.50 9.12 2.33
CA ASP A 98 20.24 8.04 1.63
C ASP A 98 19.79 6.63 2.06
N TRP A 99 18.50 6.48 2.36
CA TRP A 99 17.93 5.23 2.84
C TRP A 99 17.67 4.28 1.68
N LYS A 100 18.15 3.05 1.80
CA LYS A 100 18.07 2.06 0.72
C LYS A 100 16.76 1.29 0.81
N VAL A 101 16.03 1.26 -0.31
CA VAL A 101 14.84 0.41 -0.44
C VAL A 101 15.30 -1.03 -0.71
N THR A 102 14.78 -1.97 0.08
CA THR A 102 15.03 -3.42 -0.03
C THR A 102 13.85 -4.11 -0.71
N VAL A 103 13.97 -5.40 -1.03
CA VAL A 103 12.86 -6.20 -1.59
C VAL A 103 11.63 -6.18 -0.67
N ILE A 104 11.84 -6.32 0.64
CA ILE A 104 10.73 -6.29 1.62
C ILE A 104 10.10 -4.92 1.68
N SER A 105 10.91 -3.85 1.68
CA SER A 105 10.41 -2.49 1.77
C SER A 105 9.89 -1.93 0.44
N SER A 106 10.04 -2.62 -0.69
CA SER A 106 9.54 -2.14 -1.98
C SER A 106 8.02 -1.93 -2.00
N ASN A 107 7.28 -2.68 -1.21
CA ASN A 107 5.83 -2.57 -1.10
C ASN A 107 5.31 -1.37 -0.29
N PHE A 108 6.20 -0.55 0.32
CA PHE A 108 5.77 0.56 1.18
C PHE A 108 4.89 1.58 0.44
N ILE A 109 5.14 1.83 -0.86
CA ILE A 109 4.35 2.76 -1.67
C ILE A 109 2.90 2.31 -1.76
N SER A 110 2.67 1.05 -2.10
CA SER A 110 1.32 0.48 -2.21
C SER A 110 0.58 0.53 -0.88
N LEU A 111 1.26 0.17 0.20
CA LEU A 111 0.69 0.24 1.55
C LEU A 111 0.35 1.68 1.95
N MET A 112 1.23 2.64 1.69
CA MET A 112 0.96 4.05 1.94
C MET A 112 -0.24 4.56 1.15
N LEU A 113 -0.34 4.24 -0.14
CA LEU A 113 -1.46 4.64 -0.98
C LEU A 113 -2.79 4.13 -0.42
N ILE A 114 -2.85 2.84 -0.07
CA ILE A 114 -4.08 2.21 0.47
C ILE A 114 -4.48 2.82 1.82
N LEU A 115 -3.52 3.00 2.72
CA LEU A 115 -3.79 3.55 4.06
C LEU A 115 -4.17 5.04 3.99
N THR A 116 -3.52 5.83 3.13
CA THR A 116 -3.87 7.24 2.89
C THR A 116 -5.28 7.35 2.31
N LEU A 117 -5.61 6.49 1.33
CA LEU A 117 -6.94 6.48 0.75
C LEU A 117 -8.01 6.15 1.79
N SER A 118 -7.80 5.12 2.59
CA SER A 118 -8.74 4.71 3.63
C SER A 118 -9.06 5.87 4.59
N MET A 119 -8.03 6.56 5.07
CA MET A 119 -8.20 7.72 5.95
C MET A 119 -8.94 8.87 5.25
N ASN A 120 -8.56 9.18 4.01
CA ASN A 120 -9.18 10.25 3.22
C ASN A 120 -10.67 9.99 2.96
N ILE A 121 -11.04 8.74 2.63
CA ILE A 121 -12.45 8.36 2.42
C ILE A 121 -13.26 8.60 3.70
N HIS A 122 -12.77 8.19 4.86
CA HIS A 122 -13.46 8.42 6.13
C HIS A 122 -13.70 9.91 6.40
N ILE A 123 -12.69 10.75 6.17
CA ILE A 123 -12.80 12.21 6.36
C ILE A 123 -13.80 12.80 5.36
N ILE A 124 -13.72 12.43 4.07
CA ILE A 124 -14.61 12.96 3.01
C ILE A 124 -16.05 12.56 3.26
N VAL A 125 -16.31 11.29 3.56
CA VAL A 125 -17.67 10.81 3.83
C VAL A 125 -18.26 11.54 5.03
N ARG A 126 -17.48 11.72 6.09
CA ARG A 126 -17.93 12.46 7.29
C ARG A 126 -18.17 13.93 7.00
N TYR A 127 -17.32 14.56 6.23
CA TYR A 127 -17.52 15.95 5.79
C TYR A 127 -18.83 16.10 5.01
N ARG A 128 -19.08 15.25 4.03
CA ARG A 128 -20.30 15.27 3.22
C ARG A 128 -21.55 15.04 4.07
N GLN A 129 -21.51 14.17 5.06
CA GLN A 129 -22.62 13.96 6.01
C GLN A 129 -22.93 15.23 6.81
N ILE A 130 -21.91 15.85 7.42
CA ILE A 130 -22.08 17.04 8.24
C ILE A 130 -22.55 18.22 7.38
N PHE A 131 -21.97 18.40 6.19
CA PHE A 131 -22.33 19.45 5.26
C PHE A 131 -23.79 19.32 4.78
N SER A 132 -24.25 18.11 4.50
CA SER A 132 -25.63 17.84 4.07
C SER A 132 -26.65 18.02 5.21
N SER A 133 -26.24 17.84 6.46
CA SER A 133 -27.14 17.95 7.64
C SER A 133 -27.14 19.36 8.26
N GLY A 134 -26.27 20.26 7.83
CA GLY A 134 -26.11 21.61 8.38
C GLY A 134 -26.53 22.69 7.39
N ASP A 135 -26.32 23.97 7.76
CA ASP A 135 -26.68 25.16 6.97
C ASP A 135 -25.82 25.36 5.71
N GLY A 136 -24.98 24.40 5.35
CA GLY A 136 -24.10 24.46 4.16
C GLY A 136 -22.89 25.38 4.33
N ASP A 137 -22.50 25.71 5.57
CA ASP A 137 -21.25 26.42 5.85
C ASP A 137 -20.06 25.45 5.79
N LYS A 138 -19.13 25.74 4.88
CA LYS A 138 -17.95 24.92 4.64
C LYS A 138 -17.00 24.93 5.84
N PHE A 139 -16.73 26.10 6.41
CA PHE A 139 -15.79 26.23 7.53
C PHE A 139 -16.29 25.47 8.76
N TYR A 140 -17.55 25.65 9.08
CA TYR A 140 -18.18 24.91 10.18
C TYR A 140 -18.13 23.41 9.94
N SER A 141 -18.49 22.94 8.74
CA SER A 141 -18.50 21.52 8.39
C SER A 141 -17.11 20.88 8.44
N ILE A 142 -16.08 21.59 7.96
CA ILE A 142 -14.69 21.10 8.05
C ILE A 142 -14.21 21.06 9.49
N HIS A 143 -14.46 22.12 10.27
CA HIS A 143 -14.10 22.16 11.68
C HIS A 143 -14.72 21.01 12.46
N GLN A 144 -16.02 20.77 12.29
CA GLN A 144 -16.73 19.67 12.93
C GLN A 144 -16.24 18.30 12.46
N THR A 145 -15.92 18.16 11.17
CA THR A 145 -15.37 16.93 10.62
C THR A 145 -14.02 16.62 11.24
N THR A 146 -13.11 17.56 11.24
CA THR A 146 -11.77 17.41 11.82
C THR A 146 -11.86 17.05 13.29
N LYS A 147 -12.68 17.77 14.07
CA LYS A 147 -12.88 17.52 15.50
C LYS A 147 -13.42 16.09 15.78
N LYS A 148 -14.35 15.60 14.95
CA LYS A 148 -14.96 14.27 15.13
C LYS A 148 -14.09 13.14 14.61
N MET A 149 -13.28 13.39 13.58
CA MET A 149 -12.50 12.33 12.92
C MET A 149 -11.06 12.22 13.40
N ILE A 150 -10.51 13.24 14.06
CA ILE A 150 -9.10 13.21 14.50
C ILE A 150 -8.84 12.06 15.47
N TRP A 151 -9.69 11.83 16.45
CA TRP A 151 -9.50 10.78 17.43
C TRP A 151 -9.63 9.37 16.86
N PRO A 152 -10.70 9.00 16.10
CA PRO A 152 -10.79 7.68 15.48
C PRO A 152 -9.63 7.40 14.53
N CYS A 153 -9.26 8.38 13.69
CA CYS A 153 -8.15 8.25 12.77
C CYS A 153 -6.80 8.16 13.49
N LEU A 154 -6.61 8.90 14.59
CA LEU A 154 -5.40 8.84 15.42
C LEU A 154 -5.25 7.46 16.05
N TYR A 155 -6.31 6.88 16.62
CA TYR A 155 -6.25 5.54 17.18
C TYR A 155 -5.90 4.49 16.13
N THR A 156 -6.50 4.58 14.95
CA THR A 156 -6.17 3.68 13.83
C THR A 156 -4.72 3.85 13.37
N ALA A 157 -4.25 5.08 13.23
CA ALA A 157 -2.87 5.37 12.87
C ALA A 157 -1.90 4.85 13.96
N LEU A 158 -2.20 5.11 15.23
CA LEU A 158 -1.35 4.71 16.36
C LEU A 158 -1.24 3.19 16.47
N THR A 159 -2.36 2.46 16.38
CA THR A 159 -2.32 0.99 16.42
C THR A 159 -1.53 0.41 15.26
N THR A 160 -1.63 1.00 14.08
CA THR A 160 -0.86 0.57 12.90
C THR A 160 0.63 0.95 13.05
N ILE A 161 0.94 2.12 13.58
CA ILE A 161 2.31 2.55 13.90
C ILE A 161 2.95 1.57 14.90
N VAL A 162 2.25 1.20 15.97
CA VAL A 162 2.75 0.23 16.96
C VAL A 162 3.00 -1.13 16.31
N ALA A 163 2.12 -1.59 15.43
CA ALA A 163 2.30 -2.84 14.69
C ALA A 163 3.56 -2.81 13.82
N PHE A 164 3.82 -1.73 13.07
CA PHE A 164 5.06 -1.61 12.27
C PHE A 164 6.30 -1.33 13.13
N ALA A 165 6.15 -0.61 14.23
CA ALA A 165 7.25 -0.40 15.19
C ALA A 165 7.73 -1.71 15.83
N SER A 166 6.85 -2.71 15.99
CA SER A 166 7.25 -4.01 16.50
C SER A 166 8.24 -4.75 15.60
N LEU A 167 8.27 -4.43 14.28
CA LEU A 167 9.25 -4.99 13.34
C LEU A 167 10.68 -4.53 13.62
N VAL A 168 10.85 -3.44 14.34
CA VAL A 168 12.18 -2.91 14.72
C VAL A 168 12.92 -3.87 15.68
N PHE A 169 12.18 -4.73 16.38
CA PHE A 169 12.76 -5.75 17.26
C PHE A 169 13.17 -7.04 16.52
N SER A 170 13.06 -7.07 15.19
CA SER A 170 13.49 -8.20 14.36
C SER A 170 15.03 -8.22 14.26
N ASP A 171 15.59 -9.42 14.07
CA ASP A 171 17.02 -9.59 13.76
C ASP A 171 17.37 -9.37 12.28
N ILE A 172 16.35 -9.20 11.41
CA ILE A 172 16.51 -9.08 9.96
C ILE A 172 16.52 -7.61 9.56
N LYS A 173 17.69 -7.09 9.15
CA LYS A 173 17.87 -5.68 8.76
C LYS A 173 16.83 -5.13 7.78
N PRO A 174 16.49 -5.80 6.67
CA PRO A 174 15.44 -5.34 5.77
C PRO A 174 14.06 -5.18 6.43
N VAL A 175 13.72 -6.00 7.42
CA VAL A 175 12.47 -5.93 8.18
C VAL A 175 12.47 -4.72 9.12
N ILE A 176 13.60 -4.50 9.81
CA ILE A 176 13.81 -3.32 10.68
C ILE A 176 13.66 -2.03 9.87
N ASP A 177 14.36 -1.94 8.72
CA ASP A 177 14.31 -0.77 7.84
C ASP A 177 12.89 -0.53 7.33
N PHE A 178 12.15 -1.58 6.98
CA PHE A 178 10.75 -1.49 6.58
C PHE A 178 9.85 -0.98 7.73
N GLY A 179 10.06 -1.46 8.95
CA GLY A 179 9.36 -0.98 10.14
C GLY A 179 9.50 0.52 10.34
N TYR A 180 10.73 1.04 10.30
CA TYR A 180 11.00 2.48 10.40
C TYR A 180 10.35 3.27 9.25
N MET A 181 10.48 2.80 8.00
CA MET A 181 9.85 3.45 6.84
C MET A 181 8.34 3.57 7.02
N MET A 182 7.68 2.53 7.50
CA MET A 182 6.24 2.53 7.71
C MET A 182 5.82 3.43 8.88
N VAL A 183 6.55 3.47 9.98
CA VAL A 183 6.27 4.39 11.10
C VAL A 183 6.33 5.85 10.65
N ILE A 184 7.38 6.23 9.93
CA ILE A 184 7.54 7.59 9.40
C ILE A 184 6.45 7.86 8.34
N GLY A 185 6.19 6.91 7.45
CA GLY A 185 5.16 7.02 6.42
C GLY A 185 3.77 7.23 6.99
N LEU A 186 3.37 6.45 8.02
CA LEU A 186 2.08 6.58 8.69
C LEU A 186 1.93 7.92 9.43
N THR A 187 2.98 8.39 10.06
CA THR A 187 2.99 9.71 10.69
C THR A 187 2.79 10.82 9.66
N THR A 188 3.51 10.75 8.55
CA THR A 188 3.39 11.68 7.42
C THR A 188 1.97 11.66 6.84
N LEU A 189 1.45 10.48 6.57
CA LEU A 189 0.09 10.27 6.07
C LEU A 189 -0.97 10.89 6.98
N PHE A 190 -0.85 10.68 8.30
CA PHE A 190 -1.77 11.27 9.27
C PHE A 190 -1.74 12.80 9.20
N ILE A 191 -0.55 13.40 9.23
CA ILE A 191 -0.39 14.85 9.14
C ILE A 191 -0.95 15.39 7.83
N THR A 192 -0.60 14.80 6.69
CA THR A 192 -1.07 15.27 5.37
C THR A 192 -2.58 15.13 5.20
N SER A 193 -3.19 14.07 5.71
CA SER A 193 -4.63 13.87 5.60
C SER A 193 -5.43 14.87 6.44
N PHE A 194 -4.90 15.37 7.55
CA PHE A 194 -5.57 16.38 8.37
C PHE A 194 -5.17 17.82 8.05
N THR A 195 -4.14 18.03 7.21
CA THR A 195 -3.75 19.37 6.76
C THR A 195 -4.14 19.64 5.31
N LEU A 196 -3.65 18.82 4.36
CA LEU A 196 -3.88 19.05 2.93
C LEU A 196 -5.32 18.77 2.49
N LEU A 197 -5.93 17.69 2.97
CA LEU A 197 -7.27 17.33 2.53
C LEU A 197 -8.33 18.37 2.92
N PRO A 198 -8.39 18.87 4.18
CA PRO A 198 -9.27 19.98 4.53
C PRO A 198 -9.01 21.26 3.74
N CYS A 199 -7.74 21.62 3.54
CA CYS A 199 -7.38 22.79 2.71
C CYS A 199 -7.87 22.63 1.27
N PHE A 200 -7.68 21.46 0.67
CA PHE A 200 -8.17 21.17 -0.68
C PHE A 200 -9.70 21.31 -0.77
N ILE A 201 -10.42 20.76 0.20
CA ILE A 201 -11.89 20.87 0.26
C ILE A 201 -12.33 22.33 0.39
N LEU A 202 -11.67 23.14 1.23
CA LEU A 202 -11.98 24.56 1.39
C LEU A 202 -11.85 25.34 0.08
N VAL A 203 -10.78 25.10 -0.65
CA VAL A 203 -10.45 25.85 -1.87
C VAL A 203 -11.33 25.44 -3.05
N PHE A 204 -11.49 24.14 -3.27
CA PHE A 204 -12.06 23.61 -4.52
C PHE A 204 -13.51 23.13 -4.40
N SER A 205 -14.05 22.89 -3.20
CA SER A 205 -15.44 22.40 -3.07
C SER A 205 -16.43 23.55 -3.24
N ASN A 206 -17.41 23.37 -4.11
CA ASN A 206 -18.59 24.24 -4.25
C ASN A 206 -19.80 23.64 -3.54
N LYS A 207 -20.79 24.48 -3.23
CA LYS A 207 -22.01 24.09 -2.49
C LYS A 207 -22.74 22.93 -3.17
N ASP A 208 -22.85 22.96 -4.51
CA ASP A 208 -23.50 21.90 -5.31
C ASP A 208 -22.76 20.57 -5.29
N ASN A 209 -21.45 20.57 -5.05
CA ASN A 209 -20.64 19.37 -5.02
C ASN A 209 -20.71 18.61 -3.67
N SER A 210 -21.11 19.31 -2.61
CA SER A 210 -21.03 18.78 -1.24
C SER A 210 -22.34 18.11 -0.79
N THR A 211 -23.47 18.41 -1.46
CA THR A 211 -24.73 17.74 -1.15
C THR A 211 -24.68 16.27 -1.54
N ILE A 212 -24.99 15.41 -0.60
CA ILE A 212 -25.29 14.01 -0.92
C ILE A 212 -26.63 14.06 -1.66
N SER A 213 -26.66 13.68 -2.92
CA SER A 213 -27.92 13.38 -3.55
C SER A 213 -28.61 12.34 -2.67
N ASN A 214 -29.85 12.59 -2.30
CA ASN A 214 -30.66 11.78 -1.39
C ASN A 214 -31.09 10.44 -2.03
N GLU A 215 -30.37 9.97 -3.02
CA GLU A 215 -30.34 8.56 -3.36
C GLU A 215 -29.71 7.82 -2.17
N GLN A 216 -30.56 7.56 -1.16
CA GLN A 216 -30.38 6.37 -0.36
C GLN A 216 -30.24 5.24 -1.40
N THR A 217 -29.03 4.98 -1.81
CA THR A 217 -28.73 3.73 -2.48
C THR A 217 -29.06 2.70 -1.41
N LYS A 218 -30.32 2.23 -1.43
CA LYS A 218 -30.71 1.02 -0.72
C LYS A 218 -29.68 0.00 -1.19
N SER A 219 -28.60 -0.13 -0.44
CA SER A 219 -27.58 -1.09 -0.78
C SER A 219 -28.21 -2.44 -0.47
N TYR A 220 -28.81 -3.04 -1.47
CA TYR A 220 -29.34 -4.41 -1.42
C TYR A 220 -28.36 -5.36 -0.71
N ILE A 221 -27.07 -5.10 -0.88
CA ILE A 221 -26.00 -5.86 -0.23
C ILE A 221 -26.00 -5.64 1.30
N VAL A 222 -26.12 -4.39 1.76
CA VAL A 222 -26.10 -4.08 3.21
C VAL A 222 -27.36 -4.61 3.88
N ASP A 223 -28.53 -4.42 3.28
CA ASP A 223 -29.78 -4.92 3.80
C ASP A 223 -29.82 -6.45 3.81
N SER A 224 -29.30 -7.10 2.77
CA SER A 224 -29.18 -8.56 2.69
C SER A 224 -28.22 -9.10 3.76
N LEU A 225 -27.02 -8.50 3.91
CA LEU A 225 -26.07 -8.88 4.96
C LEU A 225 -26.65 -8.67 6.38
N SER A 226 -27.31 -7.55 6.61
CA SER A 226 -27.96 -7.26 7.90
C SER A 226 -29.04 -8.29 8.20
N ASN A 227 -29.88 -8.62 7.23
CA ASN A 227 -30.93 -9.63 7.40
C ASN A 227 -30.36 -11.03 7.63
N VAL A 228 -29.29 -11.41 6.95
CA VAL A 228 -28.58 -12.67 7.18
C VAL A 228 -27.98 -12.71 8.58
N ALA A 229 -27.32 -11.64 9.01
CA ALA A 229 -26.74 -11.55 10.36
C ALA A 229 -27.79 -11.66 11.46
N LEU A 230 -28.92 -10.97 11.30
CA LEU A 230 -30.01 -11.00 12.29
C LEU A 230 -30.76 -12.33 12.30
N LYS A 231 -31.06 -12.92 11.13
CA LYS A 231 -31.83 -14.14 11.01
C LYS A 231 -31.05 -15.41 11.35
N PHE A 232 -29.76 -15.45 11.01
CA PHE A 232 -28.92 -16.63 11.13
C PHE A 232 -27.79 -16.49 12.16
N GLY A 233 -27.85 -15.55 13.08
CA GLY A 233 -26.81 -15.27 14.06
C GLY A 233 -26.28 -16.51 14.78
N LYS A 234 -27.15 -17.39 15.28
CA LYS A 234 -26.74 -18.64 15.95
C LYS A 234 -26.00 -19.61 15.03
N HIS A 235 -26.43 -19.71 13.76
CA HIS A 235 -25.77 -20.57 12.75
C HIS A 235 -24.41 -19.98 12.34
N ILE A 236 -24.31 -18.67 12.29
CA ILE A 236 -23.04 -17.98 11.99
C ILE A 236 -22.00 -18.29 13.08
N TYR A 237 -22.38 -18.25 14.36
CA TYR A 237 -21.47 -18.64 15.45
C TYR A 237 -21.02 -20.09 15.34
N ALA A 238 -21.90 -21.02 14.97
CA ALA A 238 -21.54 -22.42 14.78
C ALA A 238 -20.56 -22.59 13.61
N ILE A 239 -20.81 -21.91 12.48
CA ILE A 239 -19.90 -21.93 11.31
C ILE A 239 -18.53 -21.37 11.68
N VAL A 240 -18.49 -20.22 12.36
CA VAL A 240 -17.24 -19.60 12.82
C VAL A 240 -16.48 -20.53 13.77
N ALA A 241 -17.18 -21.21 14.70
CA ALA A 241 -16.54 -22.17 15.60
C ALA A 241 -15.90 -23.34 14.83
N VAL A 242 -16.61 -23.90 13.84
CA VAL A 242 -16.08 -24.99 13.01
C VAL A 242 -14.86 -24.52 12.21
N ILE A 243 -14.95 -23.34 11.56
CA ILE A 243 -13.83 -22.77 10.81
C ILE A 243 -12.64 -22.52 11.76
N SER A 244 -12.86 -22.03 12.98
CA SER A 244 -11.79 -21.81 13.96
C SER A 244 -11.07 -23.10 14.33
N VAL A 245 -11.80 -24.20 14.52
CA VAL A 245 -11.20 -25.51 14.81
C VAL A 245 -10.34 -25.99 13.61
N ILE A 246 -10.85 -25.87 12.39
CA ILE A 246 -10.10 -26.22 11.18
C ILE A 246 -8.83 -25.35 11.05
N THR A 247 -8.94 -24.05 11.34
CA THR A 247 -7.81 -23.12 11.30
C THR A 247 -6.76 -23.46 12.35
N LEU A 248 -7.17 -23.79 13.57
CA LEU A 248 -6.26 -24.24 14.63
C LEU A 248 -5.50 -25.50 14.23
N TYR A 249 -6.20 -26.46 13.62
CA TYR A 249 -5.54 -27.64 13.06
C TYR A 249 -4.55 -27.28 11.94
N GLY A 250 -4.92 -26.32 11.05
CA GLY A 250 -4.03 -25.83 9.99
C GLY A 250 -2.74 -25.21 10.52
N ILE A 251 -2.78 -24.52 11.66
CA ILE A 251 -1.59 -23.92 12.30
C ILE A 251 -0.55 -24.98 12.65
N THR A 252 -0.96 -26.18 13.06
CA THR A 252 -0.04 -27.28 13.39
C THR A 252 0.67 -27.86 12.17
N GLN A 253 0.19 -27.59 10.96
CA GLN A 253 0.77 -28.05 9.69
C GLN A 253 1.68 -26.98 9.04
N LEU A 254 1.84 -25.81 9.66
CA LEU A 254 2.70 -24.76 9.13
C LEU A 254 4.17 -25.21 9.09
N LYS A 255 4.75 -25.12 7.90
CA LYS A 255 6.19 -25.38 7.66
C LYS A 255 6.89 -24.07 7.36
N VAL A 256 8.02 -23.86 8.01
CA VAL A 256 8.88 -22.70 7.72
C VAL A 256 9.71 -23.02 6.49
N GLU A 257 9.60 -22.19 5.46
CA GLU A 257 10.43 -22.30 4.26
C GLU A 257 11.82 -21.69 4.53
N ASN A 258 12.86 -22.53 4.39
CA ASN A 258 14.25 -22.14 4.64
C ASN A 258 15.07 -21.98 3.36
N SER A 259 14.51 -22.29 2.19
CA SER A 259 15.24 -22.22 0.93
C SER A 259 15.18 -20.83 0.32
N PHE A 260 16.34 -20.16 0.25
CA PHE A 260 16.45 -18.85 -0.40
C PHE A 260 16.03 -18.88 -1.88
N ILE A 261 16.19 -20.00 -2.55
CA ILE A 261 15.85 -20.20 -3.98
C ILE A 261 14.34 -20.06 -4.19
N ASN A 262 13.53 -20.53 -3.24
CA ASN A 262 12.07 -20.49 -3.32
C ASN A 262 11.46 -19.10 -3.11
N TYR A 263 12.24 -18.08 -2.73
CA TYR A 263 11.80 -16.69 -2.73
C TYR A 263 11.66 -16.12 -4.16
N PHE A 264 12.25 -16.78 -5.15
CA PHE A 264 12.16 -16.36 -6.55
C PHE A 264 11.17 -17.22 -7.32
N ARG A 265 10.43 -16.60 -8.22
CA ARG A 265 9.53 -17.30 -9.12
C ARG A 265 10.30 -18.36 -9.93
N SER A 266 9.68 -19.52 -10.13
CA SER A 266 10.29 -20.66 -10.82
C SER A 266 10.72 -20.41 -12.27
N ASP A 267 10.19 -19.34 -12.90
CA ASP A 267 10.53 -18.90 -14.26
C ASP A 267 11.74 -17.96 -14.32
N THR A 268 12.22 -17.44 -13.19
CA THR A 268 13.37 -16.53 -13.13
C THR A 268 14.69 -17.24 -13.36
N GLU A 269 15.67 -16.55 -14.00
CA GLU A 269 17.03 -17.07 -14.19
C GLU A 269 17.70 -17.45 -12.86
N ILE A 270 17.44 -16.71 -11.79
CA ILE A 270 17.97 -16.98 -10.45
C ILE A 270 17.49 -18.36 -9.96
N HIS A 271 16.18 -18.62 -10.02
CA HIS A 271 15.62 -19.90 -9.57
C HIS A 271 16.15 -21.08 -10.40
N LYS A 272 16.20 -20.90 -11.73
CA LYS A 272 16.66 -21.94 -12.65
C LYS A 272 18.17 -22.15 -12.62
N GLY A 273 18.96 -21.13 -12.30
CA GLY A 273 20.43 -21.20 -12.25
C GLY A 273 21.00 -21.71 -10.94
N MET A 274 20.19 -21.73 -9.87
CA MET A 274 20.57 -22.24 -8.54
C MET A 274 20.07 -23.67 -8.26
N LYS A 275 19.21 -24.21 -9.11
CA LYS A 275 18.67 -25.58 -9.04
C LYS A 275 19.47 -26.52 -9.93
#